data_2c5f7f2a24d8cd40dfc03d3326528229
#
_entry.id   2c5f7f2a24d8cd40dfc03d3326528229
#
_cell.length_a   1.000
_cell.length_b   1.000
_cell.length_c   1.000
_cell.angle_alpha   90.00
_cell.angle_beta   90.00
_cell.angle_gamma   90.00
#
_symmetry.space_group_name_H-M   'P 1'
#
loop_
_entity.id
_entity.type
_entity.pdbx_description
1 polymer ?
#
loop_
_entity_poly.entity_id
_entity_poly.type
_entity_poly.pdbx_seq_one_letter_code
_entity_poly.pdbx_strand_id
1 'polypeptide(L)'
;MVLRSPVLKAALPTEHEEQRDLVRWFRRKYGPVRIFAIPNGGYRSMTTAGKLKAEGVSAGIPDLFVPAWRLWVEMKRQKGGRVSPEQADWIIYLESLGYTCLVCPGSENAQAQIDAFVAVKK
;
A
#
# COMPACT_ATOMS: atom_id res chain seq x y z
N MET A 1 18.39 -1.69 40.15
CA MET A 1 17.36 -2.00 39.16
C MET A 1 17.38 -0.99 38.04
N VAL A 2 17.40 -1.44 36.84
CA VAL A 2 17.38 -0.55 35.69
C VAL A 2 15.94 -0.39 35.22
N LEU A 3 15.45 0.84 35.22
CA LEU A 3 14.13 1.14 34.71
C LEU A 3 14.22 1.39 33.22
N ARG A 4 13.40 0.71 32.50
CA ARG A 4 13.32 0.95 31.06
C ARG A 4 12.50 2.20 30.80
N SER A 5 13.09 3.12 30.09
CA SER A 5 12.38 4.32 29.67
C SER A 5 11.37 3.98 28.57
N PRO A 6 10.17 4.56 28.64
CA PRO A 6 9.19 4.43 27.54
C PRO A 6 9.73 4.89 26.19
N VAL A 7 10.70 5.82 26.18
CA VAL A 7 11.30 6.29 24.92
C VAL A 7 12.12 5.24 24.21
N LEU A 8 12.44 4.13 24.88
CA LEU A 8 13.13 3.01 24.23
C LEU A 8 12.18 2.16 23.40
N LYS A 9 10.88 2.33 23.53
CA LYS A 9 9.95 1.72 22.61
C LYS A 9 10.09 2.40 21.26
N ALA A 10 10.46 1.63 20.26
CA ALA A 10 10.50 2.16 18.92
C ALA A 10 9.11 2.64 18.50
N ALA A 11 9.06 3.79 17.87
CA ALA A 11 7.83 4.24 17.22
C ALA A 11 7.48 3.27 16.11
N LEU A 12 6.20 3.07 15.84
CA LEU A 12 5.76 2.27 14.71
C LEU A 12 6.23 2.93 13.41
N PRO A 13 6.58 2.14 12.41
CA PRO A 13 6.96 2.68 11.12
C PRO A 13 5.86 3.54 10.50
N THR A 14 6.25 4.49 9.70
CA THR A 14 5.32 5.28 8.88
C THR A 14 4.76 4.42 7.76
N GLU A 15 3.67 4.85 7.16
CA GLU A 15 3.10 4.20 5.98
C GLU A 15 4.14 4.06 4.87
N HIS A 16 4.94 5.10 4.65
CA HIS A 16 6.03 5.08 3.66
C HIS A 16 7.06 3.98 3.98
N GLU A 17 7.47 3.88 5.23
CA GLU A 17 8.43 2.86 5.65
C GLU A 17 7.87 1.45 5.49
N GLU A 18 6.60 1.26 5.82
CA GLU A 18 5.91 -0.02 5.63
C GLU A 18 5.86 -0.42 4.16
N GLN A 19 5.52 0.53 3.29
CA GLN A 19 5.48 0.27 1.86
C GLN A 19 6.85 -0.06 1.29
N ARG A 20 7.87 0.69 1.68
CA ARG A 20 9.26 0.44 1.25
C ARG A 20 9.71 -0.95 1.66
N ASP A 21 9.40 -1.36 2.89
CA ASP A 21 9.74 -2.67 3.39
C ASP A 21 9.01 -3.77 2.63
N LEU A 22 7.73 -3.58 2.37
CA LEU A 22 6.94 -4.54 1.60
C LEU A 22 7.49 -4.73 0.19
N VAL A 23 7.79 -3.66 -0.51
CA VAL A 23 8.31 -3.74 -1.88
C VAL A 23 9.65 -4.48 -1.91
N ARG A 24 10.52 -4.21 -0.93
CA ARG A 24 11.80 -4.90 -0.80
C ARG A 24 11.59 -6.39 -0.58
N TRP A 25 10.71 -6.76 0.32
CA TRP A 25 10.37 -8.16 0.58
C TRP A 25 9.80 -8.83 -0.68
N PHE A 26 8.87 -8.18 -1.35
CA PHE A 26 8.22 -8.72 -2.55
C PHE A 26 9.25 -9.03 -3.64
N ARG A 27 10.15 -8.09 -3.88
CA ARG A 27 11.18 -8.23 -4.92
C ARG A 27 12.17 -9.34 -4.61
N ARG A 28 12.41 -9.63 -3.33
CA ARG A 28 13.25 -10.77 -2.94
C ARG A 28 12.52 -12.09 -3.10
N LYS A 29 11.27 -12.14 -2.68
CA LYS A 29 10.52 -13.40 -2.66
C LYS A 29 9.95 -13.79 -4.01
N TYR A 30 9.43 -12.84 -4.74
CA TYR A 30 8.72 -13.08 -6.00
C TYR A 30 9.49 -12.53 -7.21
N GLY A 31 10.79 -12.44 -7.12
CA GLY A 31 11.78 -11.92 -8.06
C GLY A 31 11.31 -11.51 -9.46
N PRO A 32 10.94 -12.43 -10.35
CA PRO A 32 10.55 -12.06 -11.73
C PRO A 32 9.20 -11.35 -11.82
N VAL A 33 8.33 -11.48 -10.82
CA VAL A 33 7.03 -10.81 -10.83
C VAL A 33 7.23 -9.34 -10.50
N ARG A 34 6.68 -8.48 -11.34
CA ARG A 34 6.88 -7.03 -11.18
C ARG A 34 5.82 -6.40 -10.30
N ILE A 35 6.27 -5.48 -9.47
CA ILE A 35 5.43 -4.64 -8.63
C ILE A 35 5.88 -3.20 -8.82
N PHE A 36 4.94 -2.28 -8.86
CA PHE A 36 5.28 -0.86 -8.91
C PHE A 36 4.28 -0.02 -8.14
N ALA A 37 4.70 1.18 -7.78
CA ALA A 37 3.90 2.11 -7.00
C ALA A 37 3.25 3.16 -7.89
N ILE A 38 2.07 3.59 -7.45
CA ILE A 38 1.40 4.78 -7.96
C ILE A 38 1.73 5.91 -6.99
N PRO A 39 2.39 6.98 -7.41
CA PRO A 39 2.82 8.04 -6.49
C PRO A 39 1.63 8.95 -6.10
N ASN A 40 0.84 8.49 -5.15
CA ASN A 40 -0.38 9.17 -4.70
C ASN A 40 -0.20 10.03 -3.46
N GLY A 41 0.94 9.95 -2.77
CA GLY A 41 1.10 10.56 -1.47
C GLY A 41 1.92 11.82 -1.46
N GLY A 42 2.02 12.42 -0.28
CA GLY A 42 2.89 13.54 -0.02
C GLY A 42 2.23 14.90 -0.20
N TYR A 43 2.86 15.90 0.42
CA TYR A 43 2.41 17.28 0.32
C TYR A 43 2.66 17.82 -1.09
N ARG A 44 1.68 18.53 -1.60
CA ARG A 44 1.78 19.24 -2.87
C ARG A 44 1.14 20.60 -2.77
N SER A 45 1.73 21.58 -3.47
CA SER A 45 1.09 22.89 -3.58
C SER A 45 -0.23 22.74 -4.35
N MET A 46 -1.14 23.69 -4.14
CA MET A 46 -2.41 23.69 -4.86
C MET A 46 -2.20 23.73 -6.38
N THR A 47 -1.21 24.50 -6.84
CA THR A 47 -0.89 24.58 -8.26
C THR A 47 -0.43 23.24 -8.81
N THR A 48 0.48 22.57 -8.10
CA THR A 48 0.95 21.24 -8.49
C THR A 48 -0.16 20.22 -8.46
N ALA A 49 -0.98 20.21 -7.41
CA ALA A 49 -2.12 19.32 -7.31
C ALA A 49 -3.11 19.52 -8.46
N GLY A 50 -3.37 20.76 -8.82
CA GLY A 50 -4.26 21.09 -9.95
C GLY A 50 -3.71 20.59 -11.28
N LYS A 51 -2.42 20.76 -11.52
CA LYS A 51 -1.76 20.25 -12.73
C LYS A 51 -1.83 18.74 -12.83
N LEU A 52 -1.52 18.04 -11.73
CA LEU A 52 -1.56 16.59 -11.70
C LEU A 52 -2.96 16.05 -11.94
N LYS A 53 -3.96 16.70 -11.35
CA LYS A 53 -5.36 16.32 -11.57
C LYS A 53 -5.74 16.49 -13.04
N ALA A 54 -5.34 17.61 -13.66
CA ALA A 54 -5.59 17.85 -15.08
C ALA A 54 -4.91 16.81 -15.97
N GLU A 55 -3.78 16.29 -15.54
CA GLU A 55 -3.05 15.24 -16.26
C GLU A 55 -3.59 13.83 -16.00
N GLY A 56 -4.63 13.71 -15.18
CA GLY A 56 -5.27 12.41 -14.94
C GLY A 56 -4.90 11.72 -13.65
N VAL A 57 -4.15 12.37 -12.77
CA VAL A 57 -3.86 11.80 -11.46
C VAL A 57 -5.13 11.82 -10.62
N SER A 58 -5.53 10.65 -10.14
CA SER A 58 -6.77 10.49 -9.36
C SER A 58 -6.44 10.12 -7.92
N ALA A 59 -7.12 10.76 -6.98
CA ALA A 59 -6.99 10.40 -5.57
C ALA A 59 -7.64 9.05 -5.31
N GLY A 60 -7.04 8.28 -4.43
CA GLY A 60 -7.65 7.03 -3.93
C GLY A 60 -7.30 5.76 -4.67
N ILE A 61 -6.54 5.85 -5.77
CA ILE A 61 -6.03 4.64 -6.41
C ILE A 61 -5.11 3.91 -5.43
N PRO A 62 -5.19 2.56 -5.31
CA PRO A 62 -4.29 1.84 -4.41
C PRO A 62 -2.81 2.08 -4.72
N ASP A 63 -1.98 1.96 -3.69
CA ASP A 63 -0.57 2.36 -3.73
C ASP A 63 0.31 1.55 -4.67
N LEU A 64 0.06 0.25 -4.77
CA LEU A 64 0.93 -0.70 -5.46
C LEU A 64 0.13 -1.56 -6.41
N PHE A 65 0.76 -1.93 -7.53
CA PHE A 65 0.13 -2.82 -8.51
C PHE A 65 1.09 -3.93 -8.94
N VAL A 66 0.55 -5.14 -9.00
CA VAL A 66 1.23 -6.33 -9.53
C VAL A 66 0.49 -6.77 -10.79
N PRO A 67 0.94 -6.34 -11.97
CA PRO A 67 0.19 -6.58 -13.22
C PRO A 67 -0.06 -8.05 -13.53
N ALA A 68 0.94 -8.89 -13.35
CA ALA A 68 0.83 -10.32 -13.66
C ALA A 68 -0.29 -11.02 -12.90
N TRP A 69 -0.60 -10.52 -11.70
CA TRP A 69 -1.61 -11.12 -10.82
C TRP A 69 -2.90 -10.31 -10.76
N ARG A 70 -3.00 -9.21 -11.48
CA ARG A 70 -4.15 -8.30 -11.41
C ARG A 70 -4.44 -7.93 -9.94
N LEU A 71 -3.37 -7.67 -9.21
CA LEU A 71 -3.42 -7.43 -7.76
C LEU A 71 -3.03 -6.00 -7.43
N TRP A 72 -3.91 -5.32 -6.71
CA TRP A 72 -3.66 -4.01 -6.12
C TRP A 72 -3.45 -4.15 -4.62
N VAL A 73 -2.52 -3.38 -4.09
CA VAL A 73 -2.24 -3.37 -2.65
C VAL A 73 -2.33 -1.94 -2.15
N GLU A 74 -3.20 -1.72 -1.18
CA GLU A 74 -3.33 -0.45 -0.49
C GLU A 74 -2.63 -0.56 0.86
N MET A 75 -1.56 0.20 1.04
CA MET A 75 -0.79 0.16 2.27
C MET A 75 -1.36 1.13 3.29
N LYS A 76 -1.44 0.66 4.52
CA LYS A 76 -1.79 1.48 5.67
C LYS A 76 -0.71 1.31 6.73
N ARG A 77 -0.54 2.32 7.59
CA ARG A 77 0.27 2.14 8.80
C ARG A 77 -0.40 1.10 9.69
N GLN A 78 0.37 0.54 10.62
CA GLN A 78 -0.13 -0.57 11.45
C GLN A 78 -1.35 -0.20 12.29
N LYS A 79 -1.41 1.03 12.78
CA LYS A 79 -2.51 1.50 13.63
C LYS A 79 -3.02 2.85 13.16
N GLY A 80 -4.33 3.03 13.19
CA GLY A 80 -4.97 4.31 12.92
C GLY A 80 -5.12 4.66 11.45
N GLY A 81 -4.70 3.79 10.55
CA GLY A 81 -4.94 3.99 9.13
C GLY A 81 -6.39 3.72 8.76
N ARG A 82 -6.93 4.50 7.84
CA ARG A 82 -8.31 4.36 7.40
C ARG A 82 -8.39 4.40 5.89
N VAL A 83 -9.33 3.63 5.36
CA VAL A 83 -9.67 3.71 3.95
C VAL A 83 -10.55 4.94 3.75
N SER A 84 -10.12 5.86 2.91
CA SER A 84 -10.90 7.04 2.58
C SER A 84 -12.08 6.69 1.66
N PRO A 85 -13.09 7.57 1.57
CA PRO A 85 -14.18 7.33 0.61
C PRO A 85 -13.70 7.17 -0.84
N GLU A 86 -12.69 7.93 -1.25
CA GLU A 86 -12.11 7.84 -2.59
C GLU A 86 -11.42 6.50 -2.79
N GLN A 87 -10.70 6.02 -1.77
CA GLN A 87 -10.06 4.72 -1.82
C GLN A 87 -11.08 3.59 -1.90
N ALA A 88 -12.12 3.66 -1.09
CA ALA A 88 -13.20 2.67 -1.11
C ALA A 88 -13.88 2.61 -2.47
N ASP A 89 -14.13 3.75 -3.07
CA ASP A 89 -14.75 3.85 -4.39
C ASP A 89 -13.86 3.18 -5.46
N TRP A 90 -12.58 3.46 -5.46
CA TRP A 90 -11.65 2.83 -6.39
C TRP A 90 -11.55 1.32 -6.20
N ILE A 91 -11.52 0.85 -4.96
CA ILE A 91 -11.48 -0.59 -4.66
C ILE A 91 -12.71 -1.28 -5.24
N ILE A 92 -13.90 -0.72 -5.00
CA ILE A 92 -15.15 -1.27 -5.52
C ILE A 92 -15.11 -1.34 -7.05
N TYR A 93 -14.68 -0.26 -7.68
CA TYR A 93 -14.57 -0.21 -9.15
C TYR A 93 -13.60 -1.26 -9.68
N LEU A 94 -12.40 -1.33 -9.12
CA LEU A 94 -11.39 -2.28 -9.56
C LEU A 94 -11.82 -3.74 -9.35
N GLU A 95 -12.46 -4.03 -8.21
CA GLU A 95 -12.97 -5.36 -7.95
C GLU A 95 -14.09 -5.75 -8.94
N SER A 96 -14.90 -4.78 -9.33
CA SER A 96 -15.94 -5.02 -10.34
C SER A 96 -15.36 -5.41 -11.70
N LEU A 97 -14.10 -5.06 -11.95
CA LEU A 97 -13.39 -5.41 -13.19
C LEU A 97 -12.57 -6.70 -13.06
N GLY A 98 -12.68 -7.38 -11.93
CA GLY A 98 -11.99 -8.66 -11.70
C GLY A 98 -10.59 -8.52 -11.12
N TYR A 99 -10.20 -7.33 -10.65
CA TYR A 99 -8.96 -7.16 -9.91
C TYR A 99 -9.16 -7.55 -8.45
N THR A 100 -8.09 -7.99 -7.80
CA THR A 100 -8.07 -8.16 -6.35
C THR A 100 -7.45 -6.93 -5.73
N CYS A 101 -8.04 -6.44 -4.65
CA CYS A 101 -7.51 -5.32 -3.88
C CYS A 101 -7.31 -5.74 -2.43
N LEU A 102 -6.09 -5.63 -1.94
CA LEU A 102 -5.76 -5.94 -0.54
C LEU A 102 -5.51 -4.63 0.19
N VAL A 103 -6.12 -4.47 1.36
CA VAL A 103 -5.84 -3.36 2.26
C VAL A 103 -5.02 -3.91 3.41
N CYS A 104 -3.82 -3.39 3.59
CA CYS A 104 -2.81 -4.02 4.43
C CYS A 104 -2.25 -3.06 5.48
N PRO A 105 -2.63 -3.25 6.76
CA PRO A 105 -2.05 -2.46 7.85
C PRO A 105 -0.65 -2.97 8.21
N GLY A 106 0.35 -2.39 7.57
CA GLY A 106 1.75 -2.74 7.79
C GLY A 106 2.29 -3.78 6.83
N SER A 107 3.61 -3.81 6.73
CA SER A 107 4.31 -4.71 5.81
C SER A 107 4.11 -6.19 6.15
N GLU A 108 4.20 -6.57 7.43
CA GLU A 108 4.01 -7.97 7.81
C GLU A 108 2.62 -8.48 7.44
N ASN A 109 1.61 -7.66 7.67
CA ASN A 109 0.24 -7.99 7.29
C ASN A 109 0.12 -8.14 5.78
N ALA A 110 0.73 -7.22 5.03
CA ALA A 110 0.74 -7.28 3.57
C ALA A 110 1.43 -8.55 3.07
N GLN A 111 2.55 -8.91 3.65
CA GLN A 111 3.27 -10.14 3.31
C GLN A 111 2.37 -11.36 3.48
N ALA A 112 1.69 -11.45 4.61
CA ALA A 112 0.79 -12.57 4.88
C ALA A 112 -0.40 -12.61 3.91
N GLN A 113 -0.99 -11.47 3.62
CA GLN A 113 -2.11 -11.42 2.67
C GLN A 113 -1.68 -11.76 1.25
N ILE A 114 -0.52 -11.29 0.82
CA ILE A 114 0.01 -11.60 -0.50
C ILE A 114 0.35 -13.09 -0.63
N ASP A 115 1.00 -13.65 0.38
CA ASP A 115 1.30 -15.09 0.38
C ASP A 115 0.03 -15.94 0.32
N ALA A 116 -1.00 -15.55 1.07
CA ALA A 116 -2.30 -16.23 1.04
C ALA A 116 -2.96 -16.11 -0.34
N PHE A 117 -2.89 -14.94 -0.94
CA PHE A 117 -3.42 -14.71 -2.29
C PHE A 117 -2.73 -15.62 -3.31
N VAL A 118 -1.42 -15.70 -3.26
CA VAL A 118 -0.64 -16.56 -4.18
C VAL A 118 -0.98 -18.04 -3.98
N ALA A 119 -1.17 -18.47 -2.74
CA ALA A 119 -1.51 -19.87 -2.45
C ALA A 119 -2.86 -20.27 -3.04
N VAL A 120 -3.84 -19.37 -2.99
CA VAL A 120 -5.19 -19.64 -3.54
C VAL A 120 -5.19 -19.57 -5.07
N LYS A 121 -4.37 -18.72 -5.62
CA LYS A 121 -4.30 -18.45 -7.05
C LYS A 121 -3.83 -19.67 -7.86
N LYS A 122 -3.10 -20.57 -7.27
CA LYS A 122 -2.54 -21.74 -7.97
C LYS A 122 -3.61 -22.79 -8.35
#